data_00947beef00b3d54915563d4cfa0310b
#
_entry.id   00947beef00b3d54915563d4cfa0310b
#
_cell.length_a   1.000
_cell.length_b   1.000
_cell.length_c   1.000
_cell.angle_alpha   90.00
_cell.angle_beta   90.00
_cell.angle_gamma   90.00
#
_symmetry.space_group_name_H-M   'P 1'
#
loop_
_entity.id
_entity.type
_entity.pdbx_description
1 polymer ?
#
loop_
_entity_poly.entity_id
_entity_poly.type
_entity_poly.pdbx_seq_one_letter_code
_entity_poly.pdbx_strand_id
1 'polypeptide(L)'
;MDVKVMFLSNIEVKSFIIKYIGLFLVSLMLSLGVSFLSVNIIKNKVVENNQALIGNIISENPNMESNIVSIITQGNSKENLELGKEILEKYNYDNRISLRNEPIITSSIKSLFNLNALLIFVIFVMIFALVIYYLKKIYNDIKDMTDYVYNSSEGRNFEMNNKNQEGQIGLLKTELLKMTTVLKEKVELLNKEKIFLNDTISDISHQLRTPMTSLIILNDLMYEDIPKETKIEFLDKIKSQLKRMEWLIKSMLKLSKLEAKVIDFKNEKVNINELIKRSLQPNLIPIELKNIDLSINGDKNIYYIGDINWSTEALVNVIKNCVEHTPKGGKLQINYDQNPLYSEIVIKDSGEGIDKNDLPNIFKRFYKGKSSTKEDSVGIGLAMAKSIIESQNGDIYVKSEKNKGAEFHIILHKTYGD
;
A
#
# COMPACT_ATOMS: atom_id res chain seq x y z
N MET A 1 20.22 0.54 -17.10
CA MET A 1 19.46 1.48 -17.95
C MET A 1 20.00 2.88 -17.68
N ASP A 2 20.59 3.51 -18.68
CA ASP A 2 21.38 4.75 -18.50
C ASP A 2 20.53 5.88 -17.94
N VAL A 3 20.97 6.54 -16.88
CA VAL A 3 20.30 7.68 -16.22
C VAL A 3 19.97 8.80 -17.23
N LYS A 4 20.81 8.97 -18.27
CA LYS A 4 20.56 9.92 -19.36
C LYS A 4 19.32 9.60 -20.21
N VAL A 5 19.07 8.32 -20.47
CA VAL A 5 17.88 7.88 -21.26
C VAL A 5 16.62 8.06 -20.43
N MET A 6 16.70 7.77 -19.13
CA MET A 6 15.57 7.94 -18.21
C MET A 6 15.20 9.41 -17.99
N PHE A 7 16.17 10.33 -17.97
CA PHE A 7 15.91 11.78 -17.87
C PHE A 7 15.17 12.32 -19.09
N LEU A 8 15.60 11.97 -20.32
CA LEU A 8 14.97 12.43 -21.56
C LEU A 8 13.64 11.76 -21.88
N SER A 9 13.33 10.61 -21.29
CA SER A 9 12.03 9.93 -21.44
C SER A 9 10.94 10.49 -20.53
N ASN A 10 11.30 11.31 -19.53
CA ASN A 10 10.34 11.90 -18.60
C ASN A 10 9.46 12.93 -19.34
N ILE A 11 8.14 12.76 -19.25
CA ILE A 11 7.13 13.60 -19.95
C ILE A 11 7.22 15.06 -19.53
N GLU A 12 7.53 15.33 -18.26
CA GLU A 12 7.69 16.68 -17.74
C GLU A 12 8.91 17.37 -18.39
N VAL A 13 10.02 16.65 -18.50
CA VAL A 13 11.23 17.12 -19.19
C VAL A 13 10.97 17.30 -20.67
N LYS A 14 10.29 16.36 -21.32
CA LYS A 14 9.88 16.52 -22.74
C LYS A 14 9.02 17.75 -22.96
N SER A 15 8.01 17.97 -22.12
CA SER A 15 7.15 19.15 -22.20
C SER A 15 7.93 20.45 -22.03
N PHE A 16 8.87 20.50 -21.10
CA PHE A 16 9.76 21.63 -20.90
C PHE A 16 10.63 21.88 -22.14
N ILE A 17 11.29 20.83 -22.65
CA ILE A 17 12.17 20.91 -23.83
C ILE A 17 11.39 21.41 -25.07
N ILE A 18 10.18 20.87 -25.32
CA ILE A 18 9.35 21.30 -26.46
C ILE A 18 9.02 22.80 -26.36
N LYS A 19 8.61 23.27 -25.19
CA LYS A 19 8.30 24.69 -24.96
C LYS A 19 9.55 25.56 -25.07
N TYR A 20 10.70 25.10 -24.58
CA TYR A 20 11.98 25.79 -24.72
C TYR A 20 12.41 25.90 -26.19
N ILE A 21 12.29 24.82 -26.97
CA ILE A 21 12.57 24.81 -28.40
C ILE A 21 11.62 25.77 -29.11
N GLY A 22 10.33 25.77 -28.81
CA GLY A 22 9.36 26.70 -29.35
C GLY A 22 9.73 28.15 -29.07
N LEU A 23 10.12 28.48 -27.85
CA LEU A 23 10.57 29.81 -27.47
C LEU A 23 11.88 30.20 -28.16
N PHE A 24 12.81 29.25 -28.34
CA PHE A 24 14.04 29.45 -29.11
C PHE A 24 13.73 29.78 -30.59
N LEU A 25 12.80 29.08 -31.25
CA LEU A 25 12.40 29.34 -32.61
C LEU A 25 11.76 30.72 -32.74
N VAL A 26 10.91 31.13 -31.80
CA VAL A 26 10.34 32.49 -31.78
C VAL A 26 11.44 33.55 -31.62
N SER A 27 12.42 33.34 -30.74
CA SER A 27 13.54 34.24 -30.55
C SER A 27 14.41 34.37 -31.81
N LEU A 28 14.60 33.26 -32.54
CA LEU A 28 15.32 33.23 -33.78
C LEU A 28 14.57 34.05 -34.89
N MET A 29 13.25 33.89 -35.01
CA MET A 29 12.43 34.69 -35.92
C MET A 29 12.48 36.17 -35.58
N LEU A 30 12.39 36.53 -34.32
CA LEU A 30 12.55 37.92 -33.87
C LEU A 30 13.93 38.46 -34.20
N SER A 31 14.98 37.69 -34.01
CA SER A 31 16.35 38.10 -34.40
C SER A 31 16.50 38.34 -35.89
N LEU A 32 15.93 37.46 -36.74
CA LEU A 32 15.90 37.69 -38.20
C LEU A 32 15.11 38.93 -38.56
N GLY A 33 13.98 39.17 -37.92
CA GLY A 33 13.18 40.40 -38.11
C GLY A 33 13.94 41.67 -37.76
N VAL A 34 14.65 41.65 -36.62
CA VAL A 34 15.51 42.77 -36.18
C VAL A 34 16.65 42.97 -37.16
N SER A 35 17.29 41.91 -37.68
CA SER A 35 18.35 41.99 -38.66
C SER A 35 17.86 42.64 -39.98
N PHE A 36 16.66 42.25 -40.43
CA PHE A 36 16.04 42.85 -41.62
C PHE A 36 15.70 44.32 -41.42
N LEU A 37 15.15 44.72 -40.30
CA LEU A 37 14.89 46.12 -39.94
C LEU A 37 16.20 46.91 -39.88
N SER A 38 17.24 46.31 -39.35
CA SER A 38 18.57 46.91 -39.27
C SER A 38 19.16 47.24 -40.66
N VAL A 39 19.03 46.33 -41.60
CA VAL A 39 19.45 46.56 -43.00
C VAL A 39 18.67 47.70 -43.62
N ASN A 40 17.37 47.78 -43.41
CA ASN A 40 16.56 48.91 -43.91
C ASN A 40 16.94 50.26 -43.29
N ILE A 41 17.25 50.29 -41.99
CA ILE A 41 17.71 51.52 -41.34
C ILE A 41 19.03 51.99 -41.95
N ILE A 42 20.01 51.07 -42.15
CA ILE A 42 21.29 51.39 -42.77
C ILE A 42 21.06 51.90 -44.21
N LYS A 43 20.26 51.17 -45.01
CA LYS A 43 19.92 51.54 -46.39
C LYS A 43 19.37 52.96 -46.47
N ASN A 44 18.35 53.27 -45.65
CA ASN A 44 17.75 54.62 -45.66
C ASN A 44 18.75 55.71 -45.28
N LYS A 45 19.60 55.45 -44.28
CA LYS A 45 20.65 56.40 -43.88
C LYS A 45 21.70 56.62 -44.96
N VAL A 46 22.09 55.58 -45.71
CA VAL A 46 23.00 55.70 -46.87
C VAL A 46 22.35 56.50 -47.99
N VAL A 47 21.05 56.26 -48.29
CA VAL A 47 20.32 57.00 -49.30
C VAL A 47 20.20 58.47 -48.91
N GLU A 48 19.80 58.79 -47.66
CA GLU A 48 19.73 60.16 -47.12
C GLU A 48 21.08 60.94 -47.30
N ASN A 49 22.17 60.25 -46.91
CA ASN A 49 23.51 60.83 -47.07
C ASN A 49 23.89 61.11 -48.51
N ASN A 50 23.66 60.14 -49.43
CA ASN A 50 23.90 60.32 -50.84
C ASN A 50 23.08 61.47 -51.41
N GLN A 51 21.78 61.60 -51.02
CA GLN A 51 20.94 62.70 -51.39
C GLN A 51 21.48 64.06 -50.93
N ALA A 52 21.93 64.14 -49.65
CA ALA A 52 22.50 65.33 -49.07
C ALA A 52 23.82 65.70 -49.75
N LEU A 53 24.72 64.73 -50.05
CA LEU A 53 25.96 64.98 -50.80
C LEU A 53 25.67 65.48 -52.24
N ILE A 54 24.74 64.83 -52.93
CA ILE A 54 24.35 65.23 -54.27
C ILE A 54 23.76 66.66 -54.24
N GLY A 55 22.84 66.93 -53.34
CA GLY A 55 22.21 68.22 -53.15
C GLY A 55 23.27 69.34 -52.93
N ASN A 56 24.26 69.08 -52.09
CA ASN A 56 25.34 70.04 -51.88
C ASN A 56 26.20 70.25 -53.13
N ILE A 57 26.58 69.22 -53.86
CA ILE A 57 27.38 69.34 -55.09
C ILE A 57 26.62 70.03 -56.19
N ILE A 58 25.35 69.75 -56.38
CA ILE A 58 24.51 70.41 -57.41
C ILE A 58 24.22 71.87 -57.08
N SER A 59 24.05 72.18 -55.80
CA SER A 59 23.86 73.58 -55.38
C SER A 59 25.04 74.46 -55.69
N GLU A 60 26.26 73.89 -55.61
CA GLU A 60 27.48 74.68 -56.00
C GLU A 60 27.78 74.63 -57.50
N ASN A 61 27.37 73.54 -58.17
CA ASN A 61 27.65 73.35 -59.62
C ASN A 61 26.41 72.80 -60.36
N PRO A 62 25.40 73.61 -60.75
CA PRO A 62 24.13 73.15 -61.36
C PRO A 62 24.30 72.42 -62.69
N ASN A 63 25.34 72.70 -63.46
CA ASN A 63 25.64 72.09 -64.74
C ASN A 63 26.11 70.63 -64.70
N MET A 64 26.38 70.10 -63.51
CA MET A 64 26.83 68.70 -63.29
C MET A 64 25.72 67.71 -62.98
N GLU A 65 24.45 68.13 -62.93
CA GLU A 65 23.32 67.31 -62.51
C GLU A 65 23.22 65.98 -63.29
N SER A 66 23.24 66.03 -64.62
CA SER A 66 23.09 64.84 -65.47
C SER A 66 24.24 63.83 -65.30
N ASN A 67 25.47 64.36 -65.10
CA ASN A 67 26.65 63.51 -64.91
C ASN A 67 26.65 62.85 -63.54
N ILE A 68 26.32 63.57 -62.49
CA ILE A 68 26.26 63.01 -61.12
C ILE A 68 25.19 61.96 -61.01
N VAL A 69 23.98 62.17 -61.55
CA VAL A 69 22.90 61.17 -61.55
C VAL A 69 23.33 59.90 -62.30
N SER A 70 24.01 60.06 -63.49
CA SER A 70 24.48 58.91 -64.24
C SER A 70 25.52 58.08 -63.48
N ILE A 71 26.43 58.69 -62.73
CA ILE A 71 27.47 58.02 -61.95
C ILE A 71 26.81 57.21 -60.83
N ILE A 72 25.81 57.71 -60.14
CA ILE A 72 25.14 57.00 -59.02
C ILE A 72 24.27 55.85 -59.52
N THR A 73 23.63 55.99 -60.64
CA THR A 73 22.74 54.97 -61.21
C THR A 73 23.47 53.86 -61.95
N GLN A 74 24.68 54.09 -62.48
CA GLN A 74 25.45 53.14 -63.28
C GLN A 74 26.38 52.24 -62.41
N GLY A 75 26.52 52.51 -61.11
CA GLY A 75 27.37 51.77 -60.20
C GLY A 75 28.88 52.14 -60.29
N ASN A 76 29.63 51.78 -59.27
CA ASN A 76 31.05 52.13 -59.13
C ASN A 76 31.97 51.15 -59.90
N SER A 77 32.81 51.66 -60.80
CA SER A 77 33.91 50.88 -61.37
C SER A 77 35.03 50.74 -60.32
N LYS A 78 35.81 49.67 -60.45
CA LYS A 78 37.01 49.44 -59.54
C LYS A 78 38.02 50.58 -59.66
N GLU A 79 38.20 51.10 -60.85
CA GLU A 79 39.10 52.21 -61.12
C GLU A 79 38.65 53.47 -60.38
N ASN A 80 37.40 53.81 -60.45
CA ASN A 80 36.82 55.00 -59.75
C ASN A 80 36.90 54.83 -58.22
N LEU A 81 36.79 53.62 -57.72
CA LEU A 81 36.98 53.33 -56.27
C LEU A 81 38.43 53.58 -55.83
N GLU A 82 39.42 53.14 -56.63
CA GLU A 82 40.85 53.37 -56.34
C GLU A 82 41.21 54.85 -56.39
N LEU A 83 40.74 55.58 -57.43
CA LEU A 83 40.96 57.01 -57.55
C LEU A 83 40.30 57.83 -56.41
N GLY A 84 39.11 57.38 -55.96
CA GLY A 84 38.43 57.97 -54.80
C GLY A 84 39.21 57.72 -53.48
N LYS A 85 39.80 56.54 -53.35
CA LYS A 85 40.68 56.20 -52.18
C LYS A 85 41.90 57.08 -52.12
N GLU A 86 42.64 57.20 -53.26
CA GLU A 86 43.83 58.09 -53.35
C GLU A 86 43.55 59.51 -52.97
N ILE A 87 42.39 60.08 -53.43
CA ILE A 87 42.00 61.43 -53.09
C ILE A 87 41.65 61.61 -51.65
N LEU A 88 40.83 60.67 -51.04
CA LEU A 88 40.39 60.73 -49.66
C LEU A 88 41.50 60.49 -48.67
N GLU A 89 42.52 59.61 -49.01
CA GLU A 89 43.69 59.39 -48.17
C GLU A 89 44.53 60.71 -48.00
N LYS A 90 44.61 61.56 -48.94
CA LYS A 90 45.27 62.89 -48.83
C LYS A 90 44.65 63.78 -47.78
N TYR A 91 43.37 63.51 -47.42
CA TYR A 91 42.62 64.24 -46.39
C TYR A 91 42.44 63.39 -45.13
N ASN A 92 43.27 62.30 -44.89
CA ASN A 92 43.15 61.40 -43.79
C ASN A 92 41.79 60.69 -43.67
N TYR A 93 41.07 60.56 -44.80
CA TYR A 93 39.80 59.85 -44.81
C TYR A 93 40.02 58.46 -45.39
N ASP A 94 40.48 57.52 -44.52
CA ASP A 94 40.74 56.13 -44.88
C ASP A 94 39.97 55.14 -43.97
N ASN A 95 40.14 53.85 -44.25
CA ASN A 95 39.50 52.81 -43.46
C ASN A 95 39.90 52.74 -41.97
N ARG A 96 40.84 53.61 -41.51
CA ARG A 96 41.29 53.73 -40.12
C ARG A 96 40.57 54.86 -39.37
N ILE A 97 39.61 55.55 -40.07
CA ILE A 97 38.78 56.57 -39.36
C ILE A 97 38.07 55.91 -38.21
N SER A 98 38.21 56.50 -37.03
CA SER A 98 37.48 56.08 -35.87
C SER A 98 35.96 56.17 -36.16
N LEU A 99 35.24 55.06 -35.87
CA LEU A 99 33.78 54.98 -35.95
C LEU A 99 33.08 56.19 -35.29
N ARG A 100 33.75 56.85 -34.37
CA ARG A 100 33.26 58.05 -33.67
C ARG A 100 33.21 59.31 -34.51
N ASN A 101 34.01 59.35 -35.57
CA ASN A 101 34.12 60.53 -36.42
C ASN A 101 33.16 60.55 -37.61
N GLU A 102 32.46 59.41 -37.80
CA GLU A 102 31.46 59.29 -38.84
C GLU A 102 30.04 59.36 -38.24
N PRO A 103 29.32 60.50 -38.34
CA PRO A 103 28.04 60.70 -37.71
C PRO A 103 26.96 59.69 -38.10
N ILE A 104 26.97 59.25 -39.38
CA ILE A 104 25.99 58.32 -39.95
C ILE A 104 26.21 56.93 -39.39
N ILE A 105 27.44 56.46 -39.40
CA ILE A 105 27.82 55.15 -38.89
C ILE A 105 27.56 55.10 -37.38
N THR A 106 27.92 56.12 -36.62
CA THR A 106 27.71 56.23 -35.17
C THR A 106 26.21 56.17 -34.80
N SER A 107 25.38 56.94 -35.51
CA SER A 107 23.91 56.96 -35.29
C SER A 107 23.26 55.60 -35.61
N SER A 108 23.72 54.97 -36.69
CA SER A 108 23.20 53.64 -37.09
C SER A 108 23.64 52.53 -36.12
N ILE A 109 24.93 52.51 -35.69
CA ILE A 109 25.42 51.55 -34.68
C ILE A 109 24.69 51.70 -33.36
N LYS A 110 24.45 52.94 -32.88
CA LYS A 110 23.71 53.19 -31.65
C LYS A 110 22.25 52.66 -31.71
N SER A 111 21.58 52.93 -32.85
CA SER A 111 20.21 52.41 -33.06
C SER A 111 20.17 50.88 -33.08
N LEU A 112 21.11 50.23 -33.79
CA LEU A 112 21.24 48.78 -33.86
C LEU A 112 21.56 48.15 -32.51
N PHE A 113 22.46 48.76 -31.76
CA PHE A 113 22.82 48.30 -30.42
C PHE A 113 21.60 48.33 -29.49
N ASN A 114 20.84 49.44 -29.45
CA ASN A 114 19.64 49.57 -28.65
C ASN A 114 18.56 48.52 -29.02
N LEU A 115 18.36 48.29 -30.33
CA LEU A 115 17.40 47.33 -30.84
C LEU A 115 17.78 45.88 -30.43
N ASN A 116 19.06 45.52 -30.56
CA ASN A 116 19.57 44.20 -30.14
C ASN A 116 19.51 44.06 -28.61
N ALA A 117 19.85 45.08 -27.84
CA ALA A 117 19.75 45.07 -26.38
C ALA A 117 18.30 44.82 -25.91
N LEU A 118 17.33 45.51 -26.54
CA LEU A 118 15.91 45.29 -26.28
C LEU A 118 15.47 43.85 -26.58
N LEU A 119 15.91 43.32 -27.71
CA LEU A 119 15.60 41.93 -28.10
C LEU A 119 16.14 40.92 -27.11
N ILE A 120 17.41 41.01 -26.66
CA ILE A 120 18.02 40.17 -25.65
C ILE A 120 17.25 40.25 -24.33
N PHE A 121 16.85 41.47 -23.93
CA PHE A 121 16.06 41.67 -22.71
C PHE A 121 14.69 40.95 -22.80
N VAL A 122 13.98 41.07 -23.91
CA VAL A 122 12.69 40.40 -24.13
C VAL A 122 12.84 38.87 -24.06
N ILE A 123 13.86 38.32 -24.72
CA ILE A 123 14.15 36.86 -24.66
C ILE A 123 14.43 36.43 -23.24
N PHE A 124 15.26 37.18 -22.50
CA PHE A 124 15.58 36.89 -21.12
C PHE A 124 14.31 36.85 -20.23
N VAL A 125 13.43 37.85 -20.36
CA VAL A 125 12.16 37.90 -19.61
C VAL A 125 11.26 36.70 -19.95
N MET A 126 11.18 36.29 -21.19
CA MET A 126 10.39 35.15 -21.64
C MET A 126 10.94 33.81 -21.00
N ILE A 127 12.26 33.64 -21.06
CA ILE A 127 12.90 32.44 -20.44
C ILE A 127 12.67 32.43 -18.93
N PHE A 128 12.85 33.58 -18.29
CA PHE A 128 12.66 33.72 -16.83
C PHE A 128 11.22 33.39 -16.40
N ALA A 129 10.23 33.90 -17.12
CA ALA A 129 8.81 33.60 -16.89
C ALA A 129 8.50 32.10 -17.04
N LEU A 130 9.08 31.45 -18.03
CA LEU A 130 8.92 30.01 -18.27
C LEU A 130 9.52 29.19 -17.10
N VAL A 131 10.71 29.54 -16.63
CA VAL A 131 11.36 28.87 -15.48
C VAL A 131 10.51 29.02 -14.22
N ILE A 132 10.05 30.25 -13.92
CA ILE A 132 9.19 30.49 -12.74
C ILE A 132 7.90 29.66 -12.81
N TYR A 133 7.26 29.57 -13.98
CA TYR A 133 6.06 28.77 -14.18
C TYR A 133 6.29 27.30 -13.79
N TYR A 134 7.39 26.69 -14.26
CA TYR A 134 7.71 25.30 -13.94
C TYR A 134 8.09 25.09 -12.46
N LEU A 135 8.87 26.01 -11.87
CA LEU A 135 9.22 25.96 -10.45
C LEU A 135 7.98 26.03 -9.56
N LYS A 136 7.04 26.95 -9.88
CA LYS A 136 5.79 27.07 -9.14
C LYS A 136 4.94 25.80 -9.23
N LYS A 137 4.89 25.15 -10.39
CA LYS A 137 4.18 23.88 -10.58
C LYS A 137 4.79 22.79 -9.68
N ILE A 138 6.11 22.59 -9.73
CA ILE A 138 6.82 21.60 -8.92
C ILE A 138 6.61 21.87 -7.42
N TYR A 139 6.72 23.15 -7.00
CA TYR A 139 6.51 23.53 -5.62
C TYR A 139 5.11 23.16 -5.12
N ASN A 140 4.07 23.44 -5.90
CA ASN A 140 2.70 23.08 -5.54
C ASN A 140 2.51 21.57 -5.44
N ASP A 141 3.08 20.78 -6.36
CA ASP A 141 3.01 19.30 -6.32
C ASP A 141 3.67 18.75 -5.04
N ILE A 142 4.85 19.28 -4.66
CA ILE A 142 5.55 18.90 -3.42
C ILE A 142 4.74 19.31 -2.19
N LYS A 143 4.15 20.51 -2.20
CA LYS A 143 3.31 21.00 -1.10
C LYS A 143 2.10 20.08 -0.89
N ASP A 144 1.37 19.73 -1.97
CA ASP A 144 0.22 18.82 -1.90
C ASP A 144 0.60 17.46 -1.29
N MET A 145 1.77 16.92 -1.67
CA MET A 145 2.28 15.67 -1.08
C MET A 145 2.59 15.83 0.42
N THR A 146 3.21 16.95 0.80
CA THR A 146 3.54 17.23 2.20
C THR A 146 2.28 17.37 3.05
N ASP A 147 1.28 18.12 2.56
CA ASP A 147 0.00 18.31 3.23
C ASP A 147 -0.76 16.98 3.37
N TYR A 148 -0.68 16.11 2.35
CA TYR A 148 -1.26 14.77 2.40
C TYR A 148 -0.61 13.89 3.47
N VAL A 149 0.73 13.82 3.50
CA VAL A 149 1.47 13.03 4.50
C VAL A 149 1.17 13.54 5.91
N TYR A 150 1.17 14.86 6.11
CA TYR A 150 0.88 15.47 7.41
C TYR A 150 -0.54 15.12 7.89
N ASN A 151 -1.57 15.34 7.06
CA ASN A 151 -2.94 15.04 7.44
C ASN A 151 -3.17 13.52 7.63
N SER A 152 -2.52 12.69 6.82
CA SER A 152 -2.60 11.23 6.97
C SER A 152 -1.98 10.76 8.28
N SER A 153 -0.89 11.40 8.75
CA SER A 153 -0.26 11.08 10.03
C SER A 153 -1.12 11.46 11.25
N GLU A 154 -1.96 12.48 11.12
CA GLU A 154 -2.93 12.88 12.15
C GLU A 154 -4.25 12.09 12.09
N GLY A 155 -4.37 11.11 11.19
CA GLY A 155 -5.58 10.31 11.02
C GLY A 155 -6.73 11.04 10.33
N ARG A 156 -6.48 12.22 9.76
CA ARG A 156 -7.49 12.98 9.01
C ARG A 156 -7.60 12.43 7.59
N ASN A 157 -8.83 12.28 7.09
CA ASN A 157 -9.07 11.94 5.70
C ASN A 157 -8.80 13.18 4.82
N PHE A 158 -7.70 13.16 4.12
CA PHE A 158 -7.36 14.17 3.12
C PHE A 158 -7.22 13.45 1.77
N GLU A 159 -8.02 13.86 0.79
CA GLU A 159 -7.90 13.36 -0.58
C GLU A 159 -6.83 14.16 -1.32
N MET A 160 -5.77 13.49 -1.73
CA MET A 160 -4.79 14.08 -2.61
C MET A 160 -5.41 14.24 -4.00
N ASN A 161 -5.29 15.43 -4.60
CA ASN A 161 -5.81 15.70 -5.95
C ASN A 161 -5.13 14.77 -6.97
N ASN A 162 -5.86 13.72 -7.34
CA ASN A 162 -5.34 12.63 -8.17
C ASN A 162 -5.52 12.93 -9.67
N LYS A 163 -5.07 14.11 -10.12
CA LYS A 163 -4.87 14.31 -11.56
C LYS A 163 -3.71 13.40 -11.95
N ASN A 164 -4.00 12.40 -12.77
CA ASN A 164 -3.01 11.49 -13.37
C ASN A 164 -1.88 12.33 -13.99
N GLN A 165 -0.83 12.57 -13.24
CA GLN A 165 0.38 13.21 -13.71
C GLN A 165 1.32 12.09 -14.14
N GLU A 166 1.54 12.02 -15.45
CA GLU A 166 2.58 11.17 -16.03
C GLU A 166 3.94 11.79 -15.70
N GLY A 167 4.90 11.01 -15.21
CA GLY A 167 6.25 11.46 -14.86
C GLY A 167 6.69 11.01 -13.49
N GLN A 168 7.93 11.39 -13.10
CA GLN A 168 8.53 10.94 -11.83
C GLN A 168 7.78 11.47 -10.60
N ILE A 169 7.24 12.67 -10.68
CA ILE A 169 6.45 13.26 -9.59
C ILE A 169 5.12 12.51 -9.44
N GLY A 170 4.47 12.15 -10.56
CA GLY A 170 3.26 11.33 -10.55
C GLY A 170 3.49 9.94 -9.96
N LEU A 171 4.62 9.31 -10.31
CA LEU A 171 5.01 8.01 -9.74
C LEU A 171 5.24 8.12 -8.22
N LEU A 172 5.99 9.12 -7.75
CA LEU A 172 6.22 9.36 -6.33
C LEU A 172 4.91 9.54 -5.56
N LYS A 173 3.96 10.29 -6.14
CA LYS A 173 2.62 10.49 -5.57
C LYS A 173 1.86 9.17 -5.43
N THR A 174 1.91 8.31 -6.44
CA THR A 174 1.26 6.99 -6.43
C THR A 174 1.87 6.07 -5.37
N GLU A 175 3.21 6.02 -5.26
CA GLU A 175 3.88 5.21 -4.24
C GLU A 175 3.62 5.73 -2.81
N LEU A 176 3.52 7.06 -2.61
CA LEU A 176 3.11 7.64 -1.33
C LEU A 176 1.69 7.23 -0.93
N LEU A 177 0.73 7.29 -1.87
CA LEU A 177 -0.64 6.85 -1.63
C LEU A 177 -0.70 5.37 -1.24
N LYS A 178 0.02 4.52 -1.98
CA LYS A 178 0.11 3.08 -1.69
C LYS A 178 0.71 2.82 -0.30
N MET A 179 1.81 3.48 0.03
CA MET A 179 2.48 3.34 1.32
C MET A 179 1.57 3.75 2.48
N THR A 180 0.85 4.86 2.36
CA THR A 180 -0.07 5.32 3.40
C THR A 180 -1.27 4.39 3.58
N THR A 181 -1.79 3.80 2.50
CA THR A 181 -2.86 2.79 2.56
C THR A 181 -2.39 1.55 3.30
N VAL A 182 -1.23 1.00 2.93
CA VAL A 182 -0.64 -0.17 3.61
C VAL A 182 -0.35 0.10 5.09
N LEU A 183 0.12 1.32 5.43
CA LEU A 183 0.34 1.69 6.83
C LEU A 183 -0.98 1.77 7.62
N LYS A 184 -2.04 2.34 7.06
CA LYS A 184 -3.37 2.36 7.70
C LYS A 184 -3.90 0.95 7.96
N GLU A 185 -3.84 0.07 6.97
CA GLU A 185 -4.25 -1.33 7.12
C GLU A 185 -3.46 -2.05 8.23
N LYS A 186 -2.14 -1.83 8.30
CA LYS A 186 -1.30 -2.41 9.35
C LYS A 186 -1.63 -1.86 10.75
N VAL A 187 -1.89 -0.55 10.87
CA VAL A 187 -2.30 0.06 12.15
C VAL A 187 -3.65 -0.50 12.60
N GLU A 188 -4.61 -0.65 11.70
CA GLU A 188 -5.90 -1.27 12.02
C GLU A 188 -5.75 -2.73 12.47
N LEU A 189 -4.90 -3.49 11.79
CA LEU A 189 -4.58 -4.87 12.17
C LEU A 189 -3.96 -4.93 13.57
N LEU A 190 -2.94 -4.11 13.84
CA LEU A 190 -2.30 -4.03 15.16
C LEU A 190 -3.28 -3.63 16.28
N ASN A 191 -4.21 -2.72 16.00
CA ASN A 191 -5.24 -2.34 16.95
C ASN A 191 -6.20 -3.52 17.25
N LYS A 192 -6.60 -4.27 16.23
CA LYS A 192 -7.42 -5.49 16.40
C LYS A 192 -6.67 -6.54 17.22
N GLU A 193 -5.39 -6.76 16.94
CA GLU A 193 -4.56 -7.68 17.71
C GLU A 193 -4.40 -7.24 19.18
N LYS A 194 -4.22 -5.94 19.42
CA LYS A 194 -4.13 -5.38 20.79
C LYS A 194 -5.43 -5.58 21.58
N ILE A 195 -6.59 -5.28 20.96
CA ILE A 195 -7.90 -5.50 21.60
C ILE A 195 -8.05 -6.99 21.93
N PHE A 196 -7.79 -7.84 20.95
CA PHE A 196 -7.85 -9.29 21.11
C PHE A 196 -6.95 -9.82 22.25
N LEU A 197 -5.72 -9.30 22.37
CA LEU A 197 -4.80 -9.66 23.46
C LEU A 197 -5.35 -9.22 24.83
N ASN A 198 -5.88 -7.99 24.91
CA ASN A 198 -6.47 -7.48 26.15
C ASN A 198 -7.68 -8.31 26.59
N ASP A 199 -8.57 -8.66 25.66
CA ASP A 199 -9.73 -9.50 25.94
C ASP A 199 -9.29 -10.89 26.41
N THR A 200 -8.28 -11.47 25.77
CA THR A 200 -7.71 -12.77 26.15
C THR A 200 -7.14 -12.74 27.57
N ILE A 201 -6.37 -11.71 27.92
CA ILE A 201 -5.80 -11.54 29.28
C ILE A 201 -6.92 -11.38 30.32
N SER A 202 -7.94 -10.61 29.99
CA SER A 202 -9.10 -10.41 30.86
C SER A 202 -9.82 -11.73 31.12
N ASP A 203 -10.09 -12.50 30.08
CA ASP A 203 -10.78 -13.78 30.14
C ASP A 203 -9.98 -14.80 30.98
N ILE A 204 -8.64 -14.89 30.76
CA ILE A 204 -7.73 -15.73 31.56
C ILE A 204 -7.83 -15.36 33.03
N SER A 205 -7.75 -14.05 33.32
CA SER A 205 -7.80 -13.56 34.71
C SER A 205 -9.09 -13.95 35.41
N HIS A 206 -10.21 -13.84 34.70
CA HIS A 206 -11.52 -14.26 35.24
C HIS A 206 -11.60 -15.76 35.46
N GLN A 207 -11.13 -16.59 34.54
CA GLN A 207 -11.19 -18.04 34.64
C GLN A 207 -10.21 -18.63 35.67
N LEU A 208 -9.14 -17.93 36.01
CA LEU A 208 -8.23 -18.29 37.09
C LEU A 208 -8.72 -17.81 38.45
N ARG A 209 -9.38 -16.67 38.54
CA ARG A 209 -9.87 -16.08 39.77
C ARG A 209 -10.86 -17.01 40.49
N THR A 210 -11.82 -17.59 39.77
CA THR A 210 -12.86 -18.45 40.34
C THR A 210 -12.30 -19.66 41.06
N PRO A 211 -11.48 -20.56 40.44
CA PRO A 211 -10.90 -21.70 41.12
C PRO A 211 -9.95 -21.28 42.25
N MET A 212 -9.20 -20.17 42.10
CA MET A 212 -8.31 -19.66 43.13
C MET A 212 -9.06 -19.22 44.38
N THR A 213 -10.19 -18.49 44.21
CA THR A 213 -11.05 -18.12 45.36
C THR A 213 -11.62 -19.35 46.05
N SER A 214 -12.06 -20.38 45.30
CA SER A 214 -12.53 -21.62 45.86
C SER A 214 -11.43 -22.35 46.66
N LEU A 215 -10.19 -22.35 46.14
CA LEU A 215 -9.04 -22.95 46.84
C LEU A 215 -8.73 -22.22 48.15
N ILE A 216 -8.78 -20.88 48.15
CA ILE A 216 -8.55 -20.08 49.37
C ILE A 216 -9.61 -20.43 50.43
N ILE A 217 -10.89 -20.39 50.06
CA ILE A 217 -11.99 -20.72 50.99
C ILE A 217 -11.87 -22.14 51.54
N LEU A 218 -11.60 -23.14 50.68
CA LEU A 218 -11.44 -24.51 51.12
C LEU A 218 -10.22 -24.66 52.04
N ASN A 219 -9.13 -23.96 51.77
CA ASN A 219 -7.95 -23.95 52.60
C ASN A 219 -8.25 -23.34 53.99
N ASP A 220 -8.95 -22.23 54.03
CA ASP A 220 -9.32 -21.55 55.28
C ASP A 220 -10.23 -22.45 56.14
N LEU A 221 -11.21 -23.13 55.52
CA LEU A 221 -12.07 -24.09 56.20
C LEU A 221 -11.31 -25.32 56.74
N MET A 222 -10.17 -25.67 56.19
CA MET A 222 -9.33 -26.76 56.68
C MET A 222 -8.69 -26.48 58.06
N TYR A 223 -8.61 -25.22 58.48
CA TYR A 223 -8.11 -24.84 59.81
C TYR A 223 -9.18 -24.91 60.87
N GLU A 224 -10.46 -25.09 60.53
CA GLU A 224 -11.52 -25.29 61.51
C GLU A 224 -11.60 -26.71 62.02
N ASP A 225 -12.23 -26.91 63.16
CA ASP A 225 -12.45 -28.25 63.74
C ASP A 225 -13.64 -28.92 63.05
N ILE A 226 -13.36 -29.58 61.90
CA ILE A 226 -14.32 -30.26 61.03
C ILE A 226 -14.12 -31.79 61.06
N PRO A 227 -15.19 -32.59 60.80
CA PRO A 227 -15.10 -34.05 60.72
C PRO A 227 -14.07 -34.51 59.69
N LYS A 228 -13.42 -35.66 59.98
CA LYS A 228 -12.38 -36.21 59.11
C LYS A 228 -12.87 -36.51 57.69
N GLU A 229 -14.11 -36.95 57.55
CA GLU A 229 -14.77 -37.21 56.26
C GLU A 229 -14.86 -35.93 55.45
N THR A 230 -15.26 -34.82 56.09
CA THR A 230 -15.37 -33.48 55.41
C THR A 230 -14.00 -32.97 55.04
N LYS A 231 -12.93 -33.21 55.81
CA LYS A 231 -11.55 -32.85 55.42
C LYS A 231 -11.12 -33.58 54.14
N ILE A 232 -11.45 -34.84 54.01
CA ILE A 232 -11.13 -35.65 52.84
C ILE A 232 -11.87 -35.07 51.62
N GLU A 233 -13.16 -34.76 51.76
CA GLU A 233 -13.95 -34.13 50.69
C GLU A 233 -13.34 -32.77 50.23
N PHE A 234 -12.90 -31.95 51.18
CA PHE A 234 -12.27 -30.67 50.86
C PHE A 234 -10.92 -30.86 50.15
N LEU A 235 -10.11 -31.83 50.58
CA LEU A 235 -8.86 -32.18 49.89
C LEU A 235 -9.10 -32.68 48.45
N ASP A 236 -10.16 -33.47 48.20
CA ASP A 236 -10.51 -33.91 46.86
C ASP A 236 -11.00 -32.75 46.00
N LYS A 237 -11.77 -31.83 46.56
CA LYS A 237 -12.18 -30.58 45.89
C LYS A 237 -10.96 -29.69 45.54
N ILE A 238 -10.03 -29.51 46.49
CA ILE A 238 -8.78 -28.77 46.25
C ILE A 238 -8.00 -29.41 45.09
N LYS A 239 -7.82 -30.75 45.13
CA LYS A 239 -7.12 -31.49 44.10
C LYS A 239 -7.79 -31.36 42.73
N SER A 240 -9.12 -31.37 42.69
CA SER A 240 -9.90 -31.14 41.46
C SER A 240 -9.68 -29.73 40.90
N GLN A 241 -9.74 -28.70 41.75
CA GLN A 241 -9.51 -27.30 41.29
C GLN A 241 -8.08 -27.09 40.81
N LEU A 242 -7.07 -27.65 41.43
CA LEU A 242 -5.67 -27.61 41.00
C LEU A 242 -5.50 -28.25 39.60
N LYS A 243 -6.07 -29.45 39.40
CA LYS A 243 -6.06 -30.13 38.07
C LYS A 243 -6.76 -29.31 37.02
N ARG A 244 -7.89 -28.67 37.36
CA ARG A 244 -8.61 -27.78 36.45
C ARG A 244 -7.76 -26.58 36.05
N MET A 245 -7.07 -25.94 36.99
CA MET A 245 -6.16 -24.81 36.69
C MET A 245 -4.97 -25.26 35.83
N GLU A 246 -4.35 -26.40 36.12
CA GLU A 246 -3.27 -26.97 35.31
C GLU A 246 -3.73 -27.21 33.85
N TRP A 247 -4.88 -27.83 33.69
CA TRP A 247 -5.48 -28.06 32.37
C TRP A 247 -5.77 -26.73 31.62
N LEU A 248 -6.34 -25.74 32.31
CA LEU A 248 -6.63 -24.42 31.77
C LEU A 248 -5.35 -23.77 31.25
N ILE A 249 -4.29 -23.71 32.06
CA ILE A 249 -3.02 -23.10 31.67
C ILE A 249 -2.41 -23.84 30.46
N LYS A 250 -2.39 -25.19 30.47
CA LYS A 250 -1.89 -25.97 29.32
C LYS A 250 -2.68 -25.72 28.04
N SER A 251 -4.01 -25.66 28.12
CA SER A 251 -4.88 -25.43 26.99
C SER A 251 -4.68 -24.02 26.43
N MET A 252 -4.49 -23.02 27.29
CA MET A 252 -4.23 -21.65 26.85
C MET A 252 -2.87 -21.50 26.19
N LEU A 253 -1.82 -22.13 26.73
CA LEU A 253 -0.51 -22.12 26.09
C LEU A 253 -0.55 -22.79 24.71
N LYS A 254 -1.29 -23.89 24.56
CA LYS A 254 -1.49 -24.54 23.24
C LYS A 254 -2.22 -23.62 22.28
N LEU A 255 -3.32 -23.01 22.72
CA LEU A 255 -4.12 -22.12 21.87
C LEU A 255 -3.34 -20.87 21.46
N SER A 256 -2.58 -20.26 22.38
CA SER A 256 -1.71 -19.11 22.07
C SER A 256 -0.65 -19.45 21.01
N LYS A 257 -0.04 -20.65 21.07
CA LYS A 257 0.91 -21.10 20.06
C LYS A 257 0.26 -21.33 18.69
N LEU A 258 -0.96 -21.87 18.66
CA LEU A 258 -1.74 -22.08 17.44
C LEU A 258 -2.03 -20.75 16.74
N GLU A 259 -2.49 -19.75 17.51
CA GLU A 259 -2.89 -18.45 16.98
C GLU A 259 -1.71 -17.60 16.55
N ALA A 260 -0.57 -17.70 17.26
CA ALA A 260 0.69 -17.09 16.85
C ALA A 260 1.29 -17.76 15.59
N LYS A 261 0.64 -18.84 15.08
CA LYS A 261 1.13 -19.61 13.91
C LYS A 261 2.60 -20.09 14.07
N VAL A 262 3.01 -20.35 15.30
CA VAL A 262 4.40 -20.79 15.63
C VAL A 262 4.53 -22.32 15.55
N ILE A 263 3.41 -23.03 15.33
CA ILE A 263 3.40 -24.48 15.27
C ILE A 263 3.67 -24.94 13.83
N ASP A 264 4.74 -25.72 13.68
CA ASP A 264 5.01 -26.43 12.44
C ASP A 264 4.23 -27.76 12.44
N PHE A 265 3.13 -27.80 11.70
CA PHE A 265 2.33 -29.01 11.54
C PHE A 265 3.05 -29.99 10.61
N LYS A 266 3.01 -31.27 10.97
CA LYS A 266 3.49 -32.31 10.09
C LYS A 266 2.48 -32.53 8.96
N ASN A 267 2.97 -32.55 7.73
CA ASN A 267 2.18 -32.85 6.55
C ASN A 267 2.34 -34.34 6.18
N GLU A 268 1.69 -35.20 6.93
CA GLU A 268 1.75 -36.65 6.75
C GLU A 268 0.44 -37.19 6.16
N LYS A 269 0.51 -38.33 5.46
CA LYS A 269 -0.70 -39.03 5.00
C LYS A 269 -1.36 -39.75 6.19
N VAL A 270 -2.47 -39.22 6.66
CA VAL A 270 -3.20 -39.68 7.83
C VAL A 270 -4.44 -40.47 7.43
N ASN A 271 -4.59 -41.69 7.96
CA ASN A 271 -5.80 -42.47 7.80
C ASN A 271 -6.92 -41.99 8.74
N ILE A 272 -8.09 -41.67 8.18
CA ILE A 272 -9.20 -41.09 8.96
C ILE A 272 -9.78 -42.09 9.95
N ASN A 273 -9.83 -43.37 9.63
CA ASN A 273 -10.31 -44.42 10.55
C ASN A 273 -9.37 -44.54 11.77
N GLU A 274 -8.06 -44.45 11.56
CA GLU A 274 -7.07 -44.42 12.67
C GLU A 274 -7.22 -43.16 13.52
N LEU A 275 -7.38 -41.98 12.89
CA LEU A 275 -7.61 -40.74 13.57
C LEU A 275 -8.85 -40.80 14.46
N ILE A 276 -9.99 -41.29 13.97
CA ILE A 276 -11.23 -41.44 14.75
C ILE A 276 -11.02 -42.39 15.94
N LYS A 277 -10.37 -43.56 15.72
CA LYS A 277 -10.06 -44.50 16.79
C LYS A 277 -9.23 -43.89 17.89
N ARG A 278 -8.17 -43.17 17.56
CA ARG A 278 -7.32 -42.45 18.54
C ARG A 278 -8.12 -41.40 19.30
N SER A 279 -8.99 -40.69 18.63
CA SER A 279 -9.79 -39.60 19.22
C SER A 279 -10.92 -40.10 20.13
N LEU A 280 -11.39 -41.31 19.91
CA LEU A 280 -12.40 -41.95 20.77
C LEU A 280 -11.80 -42.47 22.09
N GLN A 281 -10.54 -42.90 22.11
CA GLN A 281 -9.94 -43.56 23.29
C GLN A 281 -10.13 -42.81 24.61
N PRO A 282 -9.90 -41.48 24.70
CA PRO A 282 -10.11 -40.73 25.95
C PRO A 282 -11.57 -40.64 26.41
N ASN A 283 -12.51 -40.86 25.47
CA ASN A 283 -13.94 -40.70 25.68
C ASN A 283 -14.69 -42.04 25.87
N LEU A 284 -14.01 -43.18 25.74
CA LEU A 284 -14.66 -44.51 25.84
C LEU A 284 -15.34 -44.75 27.20
N ILE A 285 -14.65 -44.44 28.30
CA ILE A 285 -15.22 -44.62 29.65
C ILE A 285 -16.47 -43.74 29.86
N PRO A 286 -16.46 -42.46 29.54
CA PRO A 286 -17.69 -41.62 29.57
C PRO A 286 -18.82 -42.16 28.72
N ILE A 287 -18.52 -42.67 27.50
CA ILE A 287 -19.50 -43.28 26.58
C ILE A 287 -20.16 -44.50 27.20
N GLU A 288 -19.36 -45.39 27.79
CA GLU A 288 -19.83 -46.60 28.48
C GLU A 288 -20.67 -46.27 29.71
N LEU A 289 -20.19 -45.36 30.59
CA LEU A 289 -20.91 -44.93 31.80
C LEU A 289 -22.27 -44.32 31.51
N LYS A 290 -22.41 -43.64 30.36
CA LYS A 290 -23.66 -43.06 29.92
C LYS A 290 -24.50 -44.00 29.04
N ASN A 291 -24.01 -45.24 28.73
CA ASN A 291 -24.65 -46.17 27.81
C ASN A 291 -24.99 -45.52 26.48
N ILE A 292 -24.09 -44.75 25.90
CA ILE A 292 -24.27 -44.09 24.62
C ILE A 292 -24.10 -45.12 23.50
N ASP A 293 -25.07 -45.19 22.59
CA ASP A 293 -25.01 -46.01 21.39
C ASP A 293 -24.09 -45.37 20.35
N LEU A 294 -22.86 -45.92 20.22
CA LEU A 294 -21.81 -45.38 19.31
C LEU A 294 -21.83 -46.13 17.99
N SER A 295 -22.00 -45.43 16.89
CA SER A 295 -21.86 -45.96 15.54
C SER A 295 -20.81 -45.18 14.72
N ILE A 296 -19.99 -45.95 13.95
CA ILE A 296 -18.94 -45.40 13.10
C ILE A 296 -19.10 -45.95 11.69
N ASN A 297 -19.31 -45.10 10.70
CA ASN A 297 -19.56 -45.48 9.31
C ASN A 297 -18.63 -44.69 8.37
N GLY A 298 -17.98 -45.37 7.44
CA GLY A 298 -17.13 -44.80 6.40
C GLY A 298 -16.16 -45.82 5.80
N ASP A 299 -15.55 -45.45 4.68
CA ASP A 299 -14.53 -46.29 4.06
C ASP A 299 -13.21 -46.22 4.84
N LYS A 300 -12.67 -47.36 5.23
CA LYS A 300 -11.43 -47.50 6.01
C LYS A 300 -10.17 -46.99 5.27
N ASN A 301 -10.26 -46.78 3.97
CA ASN A 301 -9.14 -46.37 3.10
C ASN A 301 -9.11 -44.88 2.81
N ILE A 302 -9.86 -44.07 3.53
CA ILE A 302 -9.85 -42.59 3.36
C ILE A 302 -8.64 -41.98 4.09
N TYR A 303 -7.93 -41.07 3.42
CA TYR A 303 -6.77 -40.37 3.91
C TYR A 303 -6.87 -38.87 3.66
N TYR A 304 -6.23 -38.08 4.50
CA TYR A 304 -5.98 -36.67 4.28
C TYR A 304 -4.51 -36.36 4.57
N ILE A 305 -4.04 -35.16 4.21
CA ILE A 305 -2.69 -34.68 4.54
C ILE A 305 -2.80 -33.76 5.75
N GLY A 306 -2.06 -34.06 6.83
CA GLY A 306 -2.08 -33.24 8.06
C GLY A 306 -1.27 -33.87 9.18
N ASP A 307 -1.41 -33.30 10.38
CA ASP A 307 -0.77 -33.80 11.62
C ASP A 307 -1.75 -34.62 12.43
N ILE A 308 -1.48 -35.93 12.56
CA ILE A 308 -2.36 -36.85 13.27
C ILE A 308 -2.53 -36.48 14.74
N ASN A 309 -1.49 -35.96 15.42
CA ASN A 309 -1.55 -35.65 16.85
C ASN A 309 -2.44 -34.44 17.12
N TRP A 310 -2.26 -33.36 16.34
CA TRP A 310 -3.09 -32.17 16.40
C TRP A 310 -4.53 -32.43 15.99
N SER A 311 -4.73 -33.17 14.90
CA SER A 311 -6.08 -33.54 14.46
C SER A 311 -6.78 -34.47 15.48
N THR A 312 -6.04 -35.36 16.15
CA THR A 312 -6.58 -36.15 17.27
C THR A 312 -7.05 -35.23 18.40
N GLU A 313 -6.25 -34.22 18.78
CA GLU A 313 -6.62 -33.25 19.81
C GLU A 313 -7.91 -32.51 19.45
N ALA A 314 -8.05 -32.08 18.17
CA ALA A 314 -9.24 -31.41 17.70
C ALA A 314 -10.48 -32.29 17.79
N LEU A 315 -10.39 -33.54 17.29
CA LEU A 315 -11.52 -34.46 17.32
C LEU A 315 -11.87 -34.88 18.77
N VAL A 316 -10.89 -35.08 19.65
CA VAL A 316 -11.12 -35.34 21.08
C VAL A 316 -11.98 -34.27 21.69
N ASN A 317 -11.71 -32.99 21.41
CA ASN A 317 -12.48 -31.88 21.94
C ASN A 317 -13.92 -31.85 21.42
N VAL A 318 -14.13 -32.14 20.12
CA VAL A 318 -15.47 -32.20 19.52
C VAL A 318 -16.24 -33.41 20.07
N ILE A 319 -15.63 -34.61 20.10
CA ILE A 319 -16.26 -35.83 20.61
C ILE A 319 -16.60 -35.68 22.10
N LYS A 320 -15.69 -35.13 22.89
CA LYS A 320 -15.92 -34.85 24.31
C LYS A 320 -17.16 -33.95 24.49
N ASN A 321 -17.27 -32.89 23.70
CA ASN A 321 -18.43 -32.00 23.76
C ASN A 321 -19.72 -32.74 23.43
N CYS A 322 -19.74 -33.52 22.34
CA CYS A 322 -20.90 -34.34 21.97
C CYS A 322 -21.28 -35.33 23.10
N VAL A 323 -20.30 -36.06 23.70
CA VAL A 323 -20.53 -37.00 24.80
C VAL A 323 -21.04 -36.29 26.05
N GLU A 324 -20.54 -35.10 26.37
CA GLU A 324 -20.97 -34.31 27.51
C GLU A 324 -22.43 -33.91 27.43
N HIS A 325 -22.89 -33.51 26.25
CA HIS A 325 -24.26 -33.04 26.00
C HIS A 325 -25.25 -34.16 25.61
N THR A 326 -24.76 -35.36 25.32
CA THR A 326 -25.63 -36.52 25.06
C THR A 326 -26.20 -37.08 26.40
N PRO A 327 -27.52 -37.28 26.50
CA PRO A 327 -28.13 -37.89 27.68
C PRO A 327 -27.74 -39.37 27.81
N LYS A 328 -27.99 -39.93 28.98
CA LYS A 328 -27.79 -41.38 29.24
C LYS A 328 -28.68 -42.21 28.30
N GLY A 329 -28.12 -43.17 27.59
CA GLY A 329 -28.81 -43.97 26.58
C GLY A 329 -28.98 -43.26 25.22
N GLY A 330 -28.36 -42.10 25.05
CA GLY A 330 -28.40 -41.38 23.77
C GLY A 330 -27.54 -42.01 22.68
N LYS A 331 -27.43 -41.31 21.53
CA LYS A 331 -26.68 -41.81 20.36
C LYS A 331 -25.54 -40.83 19.97
N LEU A 332 -24.41 -41.40 19.56
CA LEU A 332 -23.29 -40.69 18.95
C LEU A 332 -22.92 -41.39 17.66
N GLN A 333 -23.05 -40.69 16.54
CA GLN A 333 -22.76 -41.19 15.20
C GLN A 333 -21.59 -40.45 14.60
N ILE A 334 -20.60 -41.17 14.08
CA ILE A 334 -19.45 -40.62 13.36
C ILE A 334 -19.47 -41.21 11.96
N ASN A 335 -19.73 -40.34 10.97
CA ASN A 335 -19.71 -40.67 9.58
C ASN A 335 -18.55 -39.96 8.90
N TYR A 336 -17.85 -40.63 7.99
CA TYR A 336 -16.79 -39.98 7.23
C TYR A 336 -16.79 -40.47 5.79
N ASP A 337 -16.53 -39.52 4.89
CA ASP A 337 -16.52 -39.75 3.45
C ASP A 337 -15.49 -38.86 2.77
N GLN A 338 -15.22 -39.03 1.50
CA GLN A 338 -14.33 -38.21 0.72
C GLN A 338 -14.89 -37.94 -0.68
N ASN A 339 -14.54 -36.77 -1.19
CA ASN A 339 -14.69 -36.43 -2.58
C ASN A 339 -13.30 -36.02 -3.18
N PRO A 340 -13.21 -35.67 -4.47
CA PRO A 340 -11.93 -35.23 -5.05
C PRO A 340 -11.27 -34.02 -4.37
N LEU A 341 -12.04 -33.14 -3.71
CA LEU A 341 -11.57 -31.89 -3.17
C LEU A 341 -11.23 -31.97 -1.66
N TYR A 342 -11.98 -32.72 -0.89
CA TYR A 342 -11.82 -32.82 0.55
C TYR A 342 -12.29 -34.17 1.11
N SER A 343 -11.89 -34.45 2.35
CA SER A 343 -12.44 -35.49 3.20
C SER A 343 -13.29 -34.83 4.28
N GLU A 344 -14.47 -35.39 4.59
CA GLU A 344 -15.39 -34.86 5.59
C GLU A 344 -15.57 -35.87 6.72
N ILE A 345 -15.58 -35.40 7.97
CA ILE A 345 -15.93 -36.15 9.17
C ILE A 345 -17.16 -35.45 9.78
N VAL A 346 -18.25 -36.19 9.93
CA VAL A 346 -19.49 -35.70 10.54
C VAL A 346 -19.70 -36.41 11.86
N ILE A 347 -19.74 -35.64 12.98
CA ILE A 347 -19.98 -36.16 14.32
C ILE A 347 -21.34 -35.64 14.77
N LYS A 348 -22.30 -36.54 14.95
CA LYS A 348 -23.67 -36.23 15.32
C LYS A 348 -24.04 -36.84 16.67
N ASP A 349 -24.57 -36.01 17.55
CA ASP A 349 -25.10 -36.43 18.84
C ASP A 349 -26.65 -36.29 18.90
N SER A 350 -27.25 -36.98 19.87
CA SER A 350 -28.68 -36.89 20.19
C SER A 350 -28.95 -36.06 21.45
N GLY A 351 -28.12 -35.07 21.70
CA GLY A 351 -28.21 -34.22 22.88
C GLY A 351 -29.31 -33.17 22.85
N GLU A 352 -29.21 -32.23 23.76
CA GLU A 352 -30.16 -31.10 23.87
C GLU A 352 -30.14 -30.09 22.72
N GLY A 353 -29.12 -30.22 21.84
CA GLY A 353 -28.91 -29.31 20.76
C GLY A 353 -28.48 -27.91 21.21
N ILE A 354 -28.31 -27.03 20.23
CA ILE A 354 -27.78 -25.66 20.43
C ILE A 354 -28.81 -24.63 19.99
N ASP A 355 -29.03 -23.61 20.82
CA ASP A 355 -29.94 -22.50 20.46
C ASP A 355 -29.36 -21.71 19.25
N LYS A 356 -30.23 -21.22 18.36
CA LYS A 356 -29.82 -20.45 17.18
C LYS A 356 -28.95 -19.23 17.51
N ASN A 357 -29.21 -18.59 18.65
CA ASN A 357 -28.45 -17.42 19.09
C ASN A 357 -27.03 -17.79 19.57
N ASP A 358 -26.84 -19.03 20.02
CA ASP A 358 -25.56 -19.52 20.52
C ASP A 358 -24.67 -20.06 19.39
N LEU A 359 -25.24 -20.56 18.28
CA LEU A 359 -24.51 -21.16 17.15
C LEU A 359 -23.32 -20.30 16.64
N PRO A 360 -23.45 -18.98 16.41
CA PRO A 360 -22.32 -18.15 15.95
C PRO A 360 -21.19 -18.01 16.97
N ASN A 361 -21.43 -18.39 18.22
CA ASN A 361 -20.54 -18.11 19.33
C ASN A 361 -19.87 -19.35 19.91
N ILE A 362 -20.34 -20.57 19.62
CA ILE A 362 -19.85 -21.81 20.28
C ILE A 362 -18.37 -22.10 20.04
N PHE A 363 -17.77 -21.55 18.96
CA PHE A 363 -16.35 -21.65 18.69
C PHE A 363 -15.53 -20.48 19.27
N LYS A 364 -16.19 -19.51 19.95
CA LYS A 364 -15.47 -18.47 20.68
C LYS A 364 -14.91 -19.04 21.99
N ARG A 365 -13.76 -18.53 22.39
CA ARG A 365 -13.14 -18.91 23.66
C ARG A 365 -14.03 -18.54 24.83
N PHE A 366 -14.04 -19.40 25.86
CA PHE A 366 -14.81 -19.21 27.10
C PHE A 366 -16.32 -19.05 26.91
N TYR A 367 -16.81 -19.29 25.69
CA TYR A 367 -18.23 -19.23 25.45
C TYR A 367 -18.93 -20.45 26.07
N LYS A 368 -20.01 -20.17 26.80
CA LYS A 368 -20.92 -21.19 27.37
C LYS A 368 -22.33 -20.81 26.92
N GLY A 369 -23.04 -21.74 26.32
CA GLY A 369 -24.46 -21.54 26.02
C GLY A 369 -25.28 -21.36 27.30
N LYS A 370 -26.37 -20.64 27.20
CA LYS A 370 -27.28 -20.34 28.37
C LYS A 370 -27.86 -21.59 29.05
N SER A 371 -27.90 -22.71 28.35
CA SER A 371 -28.38 -24.01 28.86
C SER A 371 -27.30 -24.86 29.52
N SER A 372 -26.02 -24.45 29.48
CA SER A 372 -24.93 -25.22 30.08
C SER A 372 -24.97 -25.16 31.60
N THR A 373 -25.57 -26.16 32.21
CA THR A 373 -25.66 -26.32 33.70
C THR A 373 -24.37 -26.86 34.32
N LYS A 374 -23.34 -27.23 33.50
CA LYS A 374 -22.11 -27.81 34.01
C LYS A 374 -21.08 -26.71 34.31
N GLU A 375 -20.83 -26.52 35.62
CA GLU A 375 -19.79 -25.61 36.13
C GLU A 375 -18.36 -25.96 35.65
N ASP A 376 -18.12 -27.22 35.28
CA ASP A 376 -16.78 -27.73 34.95
C ASP A 376 -16.26 -27.47 33.56
N SER A 377 -17.11 -27.12 32.58
CA SER A 377 -16.64 -26.80 31.22
C SER A 377 -16.09 -25.37 31.16
N VAL A 378 -14.89 -25.19 30.64
CA VAL A 378 -14.25 -23.84 30.52
C VAL A 378 -14.56 -23.14 29.21
N GLY A 379 -15.11 -23.84 28.21
CA GLY A 379 -15.45 -23.25 26.91
C GLY A 379 -14.23 -23.01 25.97
N ILE A 380 -13.15 -23.79 26.15
CA ILE A 380 -11.93 -23.70 25.31
C ILE A 380 -11.89 -24.80 24.23
N GLY A 381 -12.53 -25.95 24.48
CA GLY A 381 -12.36 -27.16 23.66
C GLY A 381 -12.74 -26.95 22.19
N LEU A 382 -13.93 -26.40 21.91
CA LEU A 382 -14.39 -26.15 20.52
C LEU A 382 -13.57 -25.04 19.85
N ALA A 383 -13.17 -24.01 20.58
CA ALA A 383 -12.28 -22.97 20.05
C ALA A 383 -10.92 -23.54 19.64
N MET A 384 -10.36 -24.44 20.45
CA MET A 384 -9.11 -25.14 20.16
C MET A 384 -9.29 -26.07 18.93
N ALA A 385 -10.38 -26.83 18.87
CA ALA A 385 -10.67 -27.70 17.72
C ALA A 385 -10.72 -26.88 16.42
N LYS A 386 -11.42 -25.76 16.42
CA LYS A 386 -11.49 -24.86 15.28
C LYS A 386 -10.13 -24.33 14.88
N SER A 387 -9.36 -23.79 15.84
CA SER A 387 -8.02 -23.27 15.57
C SER A 387 -7.08 -24.31 14.97
N ILE A 388 -7.12 -25.56 15.46
CA ILE A 388 -6.30 -26.66 14.93
C ILE A 388 -6.69 -27.02 13.49
N ILE A 389 -7.99 -27.15 13.22
CA ILE A 389 -8.49 -27.51 11.88
C ILE A 389 -8.18 -26.40 10.87
N GLU A 390 -8.47 -25.14 11.20
CA GLU A 390 -8.19 -24.00 10.32
C GLU A 390 -6.68 -23.80 10.07
N SER A 391 -5.84 -24.09 11.08
CA SER A 391 -4.37 -24.01 10.93
C SER A 391 -3.81 -25.12 10.00
N GLN A 392 -4.56 -26.16 9.74
CA GLN A 392 -4.25 -27.22 8.77
C GLN A 392 -5.04 -27.09 7.46
N ASN A 393 -5.50 -25.86 7.13
CA ASN A 393 -6.29 -25.56 5.93
C ASN A 393 -7.60 -26.36 5.86
N GLY A 394 -8.22 -26.69 6.98
CA GLY A 394 -9.53 -27.33 7.06
C GLY A 394 -10.60 -26.35 7.54
N ASP A 395 -11.85 -26.77 7.51
CA ASP A 395 -12.99 -26.02 8.00
C ASP A 395 -13.77 -26.84 9.04
N ILE A 396 -14.37 -26.16 10.04
CA ILE A 396 -15.29 -26.77 10.99
C ILE A 396 -16.54 -25.90 11.15
N TYR A 397 -17.69 -26.53 11.05
CA TYR A 397 -18.97 -25.87 11.31
C TYR A 397 -19.94 -26.83 11.99
N VAL A 398 -21.06 -26.29 12.49
CA VAL A 398 -22.08 -27.07 13.21
C VAL A 398 -23.45 -26.77 12.64
N LYS A 399 -24.29 -27.82 12.58
CA LYS A 399 -25.73 -27.73 12.37
C LYS A 399 -26.41 -28.28 13.60
N SER A 400 -27.33 -27.52 14.18
CA SER A 400 -28.06 -27.93 15.38
C SER A 400 -29.40 -27.23 15.48
N GLU A 401 -30.35 -27.93 16.05
CA GLU A 401 -31.62 -27.39 16.51
C GLU A 401 -31.85 -27.80 17.95
N LYS A 402 -32.46 -26.93 18.74
CA LYS A 402 -32.76 -27.20 20.14
C LYS A 402 -33.59 -28.49 20.28
N ASN A 403 -33.16 -29.38 21.16
CA ASN A 403 -33.74 -30.73 21.46
C ASN A 403 -33.63 -31.74 20.30
N LYS A 404 -32.78 -31.49 19.30
CA LYS A 404 -32.55 -32.44 18.20
C LYS A 404 -31.09 -32.90 18.08
N GLY A 405 -30.25 -32.50 19.03
CA GLY A 405 -28.80 -32.77 19.02
C GLY A 405 -28.01 -31.80 18.17
N ALA A 406 -26.72 -32.04 18.05
CA ALA A 406 -25.80 -31.27 17.23
C ALA A 406 -25.07 -32.16 16.22
N GLU A 407 -24.72 -31.59 15.08
CA GLU A 407 -24.01 -32.25 13.98
C GLU A 407 -22.82 -31.40 13.59
N PHE A 408 -21.61 -31.81 13.98
CA PHE A 408 -20.36 -31.13 13.68
C PHE A 408 -19.77 -31.66 12.39
N HIS A 409 -19.50 -30.79 11.45
CA HIS A 409 -18.86 -31.08 10.18
C HIS A 409 -17.42 -30.61 10.21
N ILE A 410 -16.47 -31.48 9.92
CA ILE A 410 -15.03 -31.21 9.85
C ILE A 410 -14.58 -31.53 8.44
N ILE A 411 -14.13 -30.53 7.71
CA ILE A 411 -13.66 -30.61 6.35
C ILE A 411 -12.14 -30.52 6.33
N LEU A 412 -11.49 -31.50 5.74
CA LEU A 412 -10.04 -31.59 5.59
C LEU A 412 -9.72 -31.54 4.09
N HIS A 413 -9.24 -30.40 3.62
CA HIS A 413 -8.94 -30.20 2.21
C HIS A 413 -7.78 -31.08 1.76
N LYS A 414 -7.89 -31.65 0.57
CA LYS A 414 -6.78 -32.34 -0.09
C LYS A 414 -5.90 -31.27 -0.69
N THR A 415 -4.73 -31.03 -0.11
CA THR A 415 -3.71 -30.26 -0.81
C THR A 415 -3.34 -31.07 -2.05
N TYR A 416 -3.62 -30.51 -3.23
CA TYR A 416 -2.99 -30.99 -4.45
C TYR A 416 -1.51 -30.69 -4.26
N GLY A 417 -0.70 -31.75 -4.04
CA GLY A 417 0.75 -31.62 -4.07
C GLY A 417 1.16 -31.17 -5.47
N ASP A 418 2.10 -30.24 -5.52
CA ASP A 418 2.85 -29.91 -6.73
C ASP A 418 3.52 -31.18 -7.31
#